data_cdc31819cd6ad92be86d5444176a264f
#
_entry.id   cdc31819cd6ad92be86d5444176a264f
#
_cell.length_a   1.000
_cell.length_b   1.000
_cell.length_c   1.000
_cell.angle_alpha   90.00
_cell.angle_beta   90.00
_cell.angle_gamma   90.00
#
_symmetry.space_group_name_H-M   'P 1'
#
loop_
_entity.id
_entity.type
_entity.pdbx_description
1 polymer ?
#
loop_
_entity_poly.entity_id
_entity_poly.type
_entity_poly.pdbx_seq_one_letter_code
_entity_poly.pdbx_strand_id
1 'polypeptide(L)'
;MIFSDDFNVPVHAPTSGLIENICFNSDSIKKNIKIVISPDYLDQWIRLNPIKDYKKYAPEKLIKIIHQSGVVGLGGGQFPSSKKIIFSMNRAHTLIVNAVESEPYITSDNCLIYNHISEILIGCKIICWITKIKTVLIAIQEDNIQSISKIQHLIKNKSLFKICIIKKKYPAGSSKVLVKSLTGKEVPHGKHSIDIGYLIFNVATIFSIKRAIINGKPLTERVVTLMSDKNLLSGNFWVRIGTPIKYFLTSNKLKQSFIESVYLGGPFMGKKINNLNHSILKKTNSIFITHKKEKNESISEKTCIRCGYCSYVCPVNLLPQQLYWYIKNKNHVQTKKHYVLDCIECKACEKVCPSYIPLVKYFIQEKNILKNITLENNRKKMSLIRFKTREQRLFNEKRMIHENNDTFLMKKKDKKINNITKTVLKKTLQDAIERMKSKQ
;
A
#
# COMPACT_ATOMS: atom_id res chain seq x y z
N MET A 1 -7.02 -13.08 15.91
CA MET A 1 -6.71 -12.42 14.64
C MET A 1 -6.50 -10.96 14.93
N ILE A 2 -5.36 -10.40 14.57
CA ILE A 2 -4.99 -9.01 14.86
C ILE A 2 -4.94 -8.28 13.53
N PHE A 3 -5.39 -7.03 13.52
CA PHE A 3 -5.38 -6.19 12.32
C PHE A 3 -4.23 -5.20 12.38
N SER A 4 -3.52 -5.03 11.27
CA SER A 4 -2.46 -4.04 11.11
C SER A 4 -2.93 -2.88 10.25
N ASP A 5 -2.59 -1.67 10.65
CA ASP A 5 -2.73 -0.41 9.91
C ASP A 5 -4.15 0.01 9.49
N ASP A 6 -4.22 1.17 8.84
CA ASP A 6 -5.43 1.82 8.30
C ASP A 6 -6.25 0.95 7.31
N PHE A 7 -5.71 -0.24 6.93
CA PHE A 7 -6.33 -1.16 5.98
C PHE A 7 -6.96 -2.41 6.61
N ASN A 8 -6.87 -2.58 7.92
CA ASN A 8 -7.43 -3.72 8.66
C ASN A 8 -7.01 -5.10 8.10
N VAL A 9 -5.74 -5.25 7.71
CA VAL A 9 -5.24 -6.54 7.22
C VAL A 9 -4.90 -7.46 8.38
N PRO A 10 -5.44 -8.69 8.43
CA PRO A 10 -5.15 -9.62 9.51
C PRO A 10 -3.68 -10.01 9.59
N VAL A 11 -3.20 -10.18 10.82
CA VAL A 11 -1.94 -10.84 11.13
C VAL A 11 -2.26 -12.13 11.88
N HIS A 12 -1.73 -13.24 11.40
CA HIS A 12 -1.98 -14.56 11.96
C HIS A 12 -0.82 -14.99 12.85
N ALA A 13 -1.12 -15.80 13.87
CA ALA A 13 -0.10 -16.47 14.65
C ALA A 13 0.74 -17.38 13.73
N PRO A 14 2.06 -17.25 13.71
CA PRO A 14 2.92 -18.03 12.82
C PRO A 14 3.24 -19.42 13.38
N THR A 15 2.89 -19.70 14.62
CA THR A 15 3.13 -20.96 15.33
C THR A 15 2.04 -21.18 16.38
N SER A 16 1.87 -22.43 16.81
CA SER A 16 1.08 -22.78 18.00
C SER A 16 1.86 -22.45 19.28
N GLY A 17 1.15 -22.24 20.39
CA GLY A 17 1.74 -21.87 21.67
C GLY A 17 0.86 -20.94 22.49
N LEU A 18 1.42 -20.40 23.56
CA LEU A 18 0.75 -19.48 24.49
C LEU A 18 1.15 -18.03 24.25
N ILE A 19 0.20 -17.13 24.37
CA ILE A 19 0.49 -15.68 24.38
C ILE A 19 1.12 -15.35 25.75
N GLU A 20 2.40 -15.04 25.72
CA GLU A 20 3.18 -14.71 26.93
C GLU A 20 3.00 -13.24 27.30
N ASN A 21 3.00 -12.34 26.30
CA ASN A 21 2.95 -10.91 26.56
C ASN A 21 2.35 -10.13 25.38
N ILE A 22 1.67 -9.02 25.66
CA ILE A 22 1.19 -8.03 24.72
C ILE A 22 1.76 -6.67 25.09
N CYS A 23 2.76 -6.22 24.33
CA CYS A 23 3.45 -4.97 24.58
C CYS A 23 2.92 -3.85 23.69
N PHE A 24 2.63 -2.70 24.29
CA PHE A 24 2.27 -1.48 23.59
C PHE A 24 3.45 -0.51 23.60
N ASN A 25 4.00 -0.18 22.43
CA ASN A 25 5.02 0.86 22.34
C ASN A 25 4.34 2.24 22.36
N SER A 26 4.57 2.99 23.45
CA SER A 26 4.07 4.36 23.63
C SER A 26 4.85 5.42 22.85
N ASP A 27 6.07 5.12 22.40
CA ASP A 27 7.04 6.10 21.87
C ASP A 27 6.82 6.51 20.39
N SER A 28 5.78 6.01 19.73
CA SER A 28 5.48 6.37 18.35
C SER A 28 4.06 6.90 18.23
N ILE A 29 3.88 7.92 17.39
CA ILE A 29 2.58 8.48 16.97
C ILE A 29 1.62 7.37 16.47
N LYS A 30 2.16 6.21 16.07
CA LYS A 30 1.42 4.98 15.76
C LYS A 30 1.63 3.97 16.89
N LYS A 31 0.56 3.58 17.56
CA LYS A 31 0.57 2.50 18.57
C LYS A 31 0.98 1.19 17.90
N ASN A 32 2.24 0.80 18.02
CA ASN A 32 2.71 -0.50 17.58
C ASN A 32 2.44 -1.53 18.68
N ILE A 33 1.64 -2.53 18.36
CA ILE A 33 1.36 -3.66 19.26
C ILE A 33 2.32 -4.79 18.91
N LYS A 34 3.03 -5.30 19.89
CA LYS A 34 3.86 -6.51 19.80
C LYS A 34 3.25 -7.60 20.66
N ILE A 35 2.98 -8.76 20.05
CA ILE A 35 2.48 -9.94 20.74
C ILE A 35 3.62 -10.96 20.77
N VAL A 36 3.95 -11.41 21.96
CA VAL A 36 4.97 -12.43 22.20
C VAL A 36 4.26 -13.76 22.39
N ILE A 37 4.61 -14.76 21.58
CA ILE A 37 4.09 -16.12 21.63
C ILE A 37 5.24 -17.02 22.09
N SER A 38 5.04 -17.78 23.18
CA SER A 38 5.91 -18.88 23.57
C SER A 38 5.48 -20.11 22.80
N PRO A 39 6.30 -20.66 21.86
CA PRO A 39 5.91 -21.79 21.05
C PRO A 39 5.86 -23.08 21.86
N ASP A 40 4.88 -23.94 21.56
CA ASP A 40 4.75 -25.28 22.14
C ASP A 40 5.54 -26.35 21.36
N TYR A 41 6.19 -25.96 20.26
CA TYR A 41 6.94 -26.81 19.32
C TYR A 41 6.12 -27.92 18.65
N LEU A 42 4.80 -27.94 18.81
CA LEU A 42 3.90 -28.93 18.19
C LEU A 42 3.47 -28.53 16.79
N ASP A 43 3.60 -27.25 16.42
CA ASP A 43 3.21 -26.68 15.12
C ASP A 43 1.77 -27.02 14.70
N GLN A 44 0.86 -26.97 15.66
CA GLN A 44 -0.55 -27.28 15.42
C GLN A 44 -1.22 -26.19 14.59
N TRP A 45 -1.98 -26.61 13.60
CA TRP A 45 -2.74 -25.74 12.74
C TRP A 45 -4.23 -25.83 13.04
N ILE A 46 -4.94 -24.69 12.95
CA ILE A 46 -6.39 -24.70 12.90
C ILE A 46 -6.87 -25.43 11.65
N ARG A 47 -8.11 -25.91 11.66
CA ARG A 47 -8.73 -26.53 10.49
C ARG A 47 -8.73 -25.54 9.32
N LEU A 48 -8.02 -25.88 8.27
CA LEU A 48 -7.93 -25.10 7.03
C LEU A 48 -9.10 -25.49 6.11
N ASN A 49 -9.62 -24.51 5.36
CA ASN A 49 -10.69 -24.71 4.39
C ASN A 49 -10.16 -24.48 2.96
N PRO A 50 -9.47 -25.47 2.35
CA PRO A 50 -8.92 -25.34 1.01
C PRO A 50 -10.02 -25.33 -0.05
N ILE A 51 -9.83 -24.53 -1.08
CA ILE A 51 -10.73 -24.45 -2.25
C ILE A 51 -10.04 -25.11 -3.43
N LYS A 52 -10.43 -26.36 -3.75
CA LYS A 52 -9.85 -27.11 -4.88
C LYS A 52 -10.24 -26.49 -6.23
N ASP A 53 -11.49 -26.08 -6.39
CA ASP A 53 -11.99 -25.45 -7.64
C ASP A 53 -12.50 -24.03 -7.36
N TYR A 54 -11.59 -23.06 -7.55
CA TYR A 54 -11.88 -21.65 -7.32
C TYR A 54 -12.86 -21.07 -8.34
N LYS A 55 -13.03 -21.71 -9.51
CA LYS A 55 -13.92 -21.21 -10.57
C LYS A 55 -15.41 -21.29 -10.20
N LYS A 56 -15.75 -22.18 -9.25
CA LYS A 56 -17.11 -22.32 -8.71
C LYS A 56 -17.50 -21.18 -7.75
N TYR A 57 -16.57 -20.28 -7.42
CA TYR A 57 -16.82 -19.23 -6.45
C TYR A 57 -16.82 -17.85 -7.10
N ALA A 58 -17.72 -16.97 -6.62
CA ALA A 58 -17.75 -15.59 -7.03
C ALA A 58 -16.45 -14.84 -6.68
N PRO A 59 -16.00 -13.89 -7.52
CA PRO A 59 -14.78 -13.11 -7.30
C PRO A 59 -14.71 -12.47 -5.91
N GLU A 60 -15.82 -11.94 -5.39
CA GLU A 60 -15.91 -11.25 -4.11
C GLU A 60 -15.56 -12.20 -2.95
N LYS A 61 -16.00 -13.47 -3.01
CA LYS A 61 -15.67 -14.49 -2.01
C LYS A 61 -14.18 -14.79 -2.01
N LEU A 62 -13.55 -14.92 -3.18
CA LEU A 62 -12.12 -15.16 -3.30
C LEU A 62 -11.31 -13.96 -2.79
N ILE A 63 -11.73 -12.73 -3.11
CA ILE A 63 -11.12 -11.51 -2.59
C ILE A 63 -11.19 -11.44 -1.06
N LYS A 64 -12.33 -11.82 -0.48
CA LYS A 64 -12.52 -11.87 0.97
C LYS A 64 -11.56 -12.88 1.62
N ILE A 65 -11.37 -14.06 1.02
CA ILE A 65 -10.41 -15.07 1.50
C ILE A 65 -8.98 -14.53 1.43
N ILE A 66 -8.57 -13.90 0.33
CA ILE A 66 -7.24 -13.26 0.20
C ILE A 66 -7.04 -12.23 1.31
N HIS A 67 -8.05 -11.42 1.60
CA HIS A 67 -7.99 -10.42 2.68
C HIS A 67 -7.86 -11.09 4.04
N GLN A 68 -8.75 -12.04 4.35
CA GLN A 68 -8.77 -12.77 5.62
C GLN A 68 -7.49 -13.59 5.85
N SER A 69 -6.83 -14.05 4.79
CA SER A 69 -5.52 -14.73 4.87
C SER A 69 -4.35 -13.76 5.08
N GLY A 70 -4.60 -12.47 5.21
CA GLY A 70 -3.58 -11.47 5.52
C GLY A 70 -2.58 -11.22 4.40
N VAL A 71 -2.92 -11.52 3.13
CA VAL A 71 -2.00 -11.38 2.00
C VAL A 71 -1.83 -9.92 1.61
N VAL A 72 -0.57 -9.47 1.64
CA VAL A 72 -0.13 -8.13 1.25
C VAL A 72 0.93 -8.20 0.16
N GLY A 73 1.27 -7.06 -0.44
CA GLY A 73 2.37 -6.97 -1.40
C GLY A 73 3.71 -7.30 -0.74
N LEU A 74 4.35 -8.40 -1.15
CA LEU A 74 5.59 -8.93 -0.57
C LEU A 74 6.87 -8.39 -1.22
N GLY A 75 6.77 -7.60 -2.27
CA GLY A 75 7.89 -6.87 -2.89
C GLY A 75 8.25 -5.56 -2.17
N GLY A 76 7.95 -5.42 -0.86
CA GLY A 76 8.33 -4.28 -0.01
C GLY A 76 7.20 -3.28 0.31
N GLY A 77 6.19 -3.14 -0.54
CA GLY A 77 5.15 -2.10 -0.39
C GLY A 77 4.04 -2.40 0.62
N GLN A 78 3.87 -3.63 1.07
CA GLN A 78 2.86 -4.09 2.05
C GLN A 78 1.40 -3.67 1.77
N PHE A 79 1.09 -3.17 0.58
CA PHE A 79 -0.29 -2.80 0.24
C PHE A 79 -1.18 -4.05 0.20
N PRO A 80 -2.42 -4.01 0.75
CA PRO A 80 -3.32 -5.16 0.78
C PRO A 80 -3.62 -5.67 -0.62
N SER A 81 -3.34 -6.97 -0.86
CA SER A 81 -3.54 -7.57 -2.20
C SER A 81 -5.01 -7.59 -2.60
N SER A 82 -5.93 -7.80 -1.67
CA SER A 82 -7.37 -7.74 -1.89
C SER A 82 -7.83 -6.37 -2.42
N LYS A 83 -7.38 -5.27 -1.78
CA LYS A 83 -7.70 -3.91 -2.25
C LYS A 83 -7.10 -3.62 -3.63
N LYS A 84 -5.85 -4.07 -3.86
CA LYS A 84 -5.20 -3.91 -5.16
C LYS A 84 -5.96 -4.63 -6.28
N ILE A 85 -6.48 -5.82 -6.01
CA ILE A 85 -7.33 -6.57 -6.94
C ILE A 85 -8.63 -5.80 -7.21
N ILE A 86 -9.32 -5.31 -6.17
CA ILE A 86 -10.55 -4.52 -6.33
C ILE A 86 -10.30 -3.28 -7.20
N PHE A 87 -9.24 -2.52 -6.94
CA PHE A 87 -8.89 -1.34 -7.73
C PHE A 87 -8.54 -1.65 -9.19
N SER A 88 -8.10 -2.88 -9.48
CA SER A 88 -7.75 -3.31 -10.84
C SER A 88 -8.95 -3.82 -11.65
N MET A 89 -10.06 -4.19 -11.01
CA MET A 89 -11.26 -4.66 -11.70
C MET A 89 -11.78 -3.60 -12.66
N ASN A 90 -12.05 -3.99 -13.90
CA ASN A 90 -12.50 -3.13 -15.00
C ASN A 90 -11.51 -2.02 -15.42
N ARG A 91 -10.28 -2.00 -14.87
CA ARG A 91 -9.24 -1.02 -15.22
C ARG A 91 -8.02 -1.67 -15.83
N ALA A 92 -7.60 -2.81 -15.30
CA ALA A 92 -6.40 -3.51 -15.76
C ALA A 92 -6.75 -4.55 -16.83
N HIS A 93 -6.00 -4.54 -17.93
CA HIS A 93 -6.10 -5.52 -19.02
C HIS A 93 -4.94 -6.52 -19.02
N THR A 94 -3.85 -6.23 -18.31
CA THR A 94 -2.63 -7.04 -18.27
C THR A 94 -2.14 -7.22 -16.85
N LEU A 95 -1.85 -8.46 -16.45
CA LEU A 95 -1.17 -8.80 -15.21
C LEU A 95 0.34 -8.88 -15.48
N ILE A 96 1.14 -8.15 -14.72
CA ILE A 96 2.60 -8.26 -14.72
C ILE A 96 3.04 -9.01 -13.46
N VAL A 97 3.65 -10.17 -13.66
CA VAL A 97 4.33 -10.93 -12.62
C VAL A 97 5.76 -10.40 -12.51
N ASN A 98 6.05 -9.71 -11.41
CA ASN A 98 7.37 -9.15 -11.17
C ASN A 98 8.25 -10.19 -10.46
N ALA A 99 9.12 -10.85 -11.23
CA ALA A 99 10.19 -11.74 -10.77
C ALA A 99 11.57 -11.13 -10.99
N VAL A 100 11.65 -9.78 -11.00
CA VAL A 100 12.88 -9.02 -11.19
C VAL A 100 13.40 -8.56 -9.84
N GLU A 101 14.49 -9.16 -9.39
CA GLU A 101 15.21 -8.70 -8.19
C GLU A 101 15.88 -7.36 -8.51
N SER A 102 15.56 -6.32 -7.73
CA SER A 102 16.17 -5.00 -7.94
C SER A 102 17.51 -4.85 -7.26
N GLU A 103 17.62 -5.37 -6.03
CA GLU A 103 18.81 -5.23 -5.21
C GLU A 103 19.82 -6.34 -5.52
N PRO A 104 21.13 -6.03 -5.55
CA PRO A 104 22.15 -7.07 -5.70
C PRO A 104 22.12 -8.03 -4.51
N TYR A 105 22.50 -9.28 -4.78
CA TYR A 105 22.58 -10.39 -3.82
C TYR A 105 21.26 -10.89 -3.25
N ILE A 106 20.11 -10.22 -3.47
CA ILE A 106 18.81 -10.77 -3.12
C ILE A 106 18.41 -11.80 -4.17
N THR A 107 17.98 -12.98 -3.71
CA THR A 107 17.62 -14.11 -4.56
C THR A 107 16.31 -14.80 -4.13
N SER A 108 15.57 -14.19 -3.18
CA SER A 108 14.33 -14.76 -2.63
C SER A 108 13.25 -15.01 -3.68
N ASP A 109 13.04 -14.05 -4.60
CA ASP A 109 12.05 -14.17 -5.65
C ASP A 109 12.49 -15.17 -6.74
N ASN A 110 13.79 -15.19 -7.05
CA ASN A 110 14.38 -16.16 -7.99
C ASN A 110 14.31 -17.59 -7.46
N CYS A 111 14.62 -17.78 -6.17
CA CYS A 111 14.47 -19.08 -5.50
C CYS A 111 13.02 -19.56 -5.54
N LEU A 112 12.09 -18.66 -5.27
CA LEU A 112 10.67 -18.98 -5.24
C LEU A 112 10.14 -19.35 -6.63
N ILE A 113 10.50 -18.60 -7.67
CA ILE A 113 10.05 -18.89 -9.04
C ILE A 113 10.65 -20.20 -9.56
N TYR A 114 11.92 -20.47 -9.26
CA TYR A 114 12.56 -21.70 -9.66
C TYR A 114 11.90 -22.94 -9.04
N ASN A 115 11.60 -22.91 -7.75
CA ASN A 115 11.07 -24.05 -7.02
C ASN A 115 9.54 -24.21 -7.14
N HIS A 116 8.79 -23.11 -7.29
CA HIS A 116 7.32 -23.09 -7.17
C HIS A 116 6.62 -22.50 -8.38
N ILE A 117 7.22 -22.55 -9.58
CA ILE A 117 6.64 -21.91 -10.77
C ILE A 117 5.23 -22.41 -11.09
N SER A 118 4.96 -23.71 -10.97
CA SER A 118 3.63 -24.28 -11.23
C SER A 118 2.57 -23.68 -10.31
N GLU A 119 2.92 -23.45 -9.04
CA GLU A 119 2.04 -22.82 -8.06
C GLU A 119 1.80 -21.34 -8.35
N ILE A 120 2.84 -20.65 -8.81
CA ILE A 120 2.76 -19.24 -9.22
C ILE A 120 1.84 -19.09 -10.45
N LEU A 121 1.95 -19.98 -11.44
CA LEU A 121 1.06 -19.98 -12.60
C LEU A 121 -0.41 -20.21 -12.22
N ILE A 122 -0.68 -21.06 -11.23
CA ILE A 122 -2.03 -21.23 -10.67
C ILE A 122 -2.49 -19.93 -10.01
N GLY A 123 -1.65 -19.28 -9.21
CA GLY A 123 -1.95 -17.99 -8.59
C GLY A 123 -2.28 -16.90 -9.63
N CYS A 124 -1.55 -16.87 -10.74
CA CYS A 124 -1.87 -15.98 -11.87
C CYS A 124 -3.26 -16.26 -12.45
N LYS A 125 -3.59 -17.54 -12.67
CA LYS A 125 -4.93 -17.94 -13.18
C LYS A 125 -6.05 -17.53 -12.23
N ILE A 126 -5.85 -17.63 -10.91
CA ILE A 126 -6.80 -17.17 -9.90
C ILE A 126 -7.03 -15.66 -10.01
N ILE A 127 -5.95 -14.86 -10.11
CA ILE A 127 -6.03 -13.41 -10.27
C ILE A 127 -6.77 -13.08 -11.57
N CYS A 128 -6.43 -13.74 -12.68
CA CYS A 128 -7.08 -13.54 -13.97
C CYS A 128 -8.57 -13.91 -13.92
N TRP A 129 -8.95 -14.95 -13.19
CA TRP A 129 -10.35 -15.33 -12.97
C TRP A 129 -11.12 -14.22 -12.26
N ILE A 130 -10.55 -13.66 -11.20
CA ILE A 130 -11.16 -12.59 -10.39
C ILE A 130 -11.27 -11.30 -11.20
N THR A 131 -10.21 -10.90 -11.91
CA THR A 131 -10.09 -9.58 -12.57
C THR A 131 -10.52 -9.58 -14.04
N LYS A 132 -10.78 -10.76 -14.63
CA LYS A 132 -11.07 -10.96 -16.06
C LYS A 132 -9.92 -10.55 -17.01
N ILE A 133 -8.71 -10.46 -16.49
CA ILE A 133 -7.50 -10.18 -17.28
C ILE A 133 -7.19 -11.37 -18.20
N LYS A 134 -6.86 -11.08 -19.46
CA LYS A 134 -6.59 -12.08 -20.51
C LYS A 134 -5.12 -12.24 -20.87
N THR A 135 -4.24 -11.40 -20.32
CA THR A 135 -2.79 -11.42 -20.65
C THR A 135 -1.96 -11.36 -19.38
N VAL A 136 -0.99 -12.24 -19.25
CA VAL A 136 -0.03 -12.29 -18.15
C VAL A 136 1.38 -12.17 -18.70
N LEU A 137 2.11 -11.13 -18.29
CA LEU A 137 3.53 -10.93 -18.61
C LEU A 137 4.36 -11.36 -17.40
N ILE A 138 5.24 -12.34 -17.59
CA ILE A 138 6.18 -12.79 -16.54
C ILE A 138 7.50 -12.10 -16.82
N ALA A 139 7.79 -11.07 -16.02
CA ALA A 139 9.06 -10.33 -16.11
C ALA A 139 10.11 -11.03 -15.25
N ILE A 140 11.20 -11.46 -15.87
CA ILE A 140 12.31 -12.17 -15.24
C ILE A 140 13.64 -11.64 -15.75
N GLN A 141 14.68 -11.66 -14.92
CA GLN A 141 16.02 -11.22 -15.33
C GLN A 141 16.70 -12.22 -16.26
N GLU A 142 17.52 -11.69 -17.17
CA GLU A 142 18.23 -12.46 -18.20
C GLU A 142 19.19 -13.53 -17.65
N ASP A 143 19.75 -13.32 -16.44
CA ASP A 143 20.67 -14.26 -15.80
C ASP A 143 19.97 -15.47 -15.15
N ASN A 144 18.63 -15.50 -15.09
CA ASN A 144 17.86 -16.62 -14.54
C ASN A 144 17.53 -17.69 -15.59
N ILE A 145 18.53 -18.15 -16.34
CA ILE A 145 18.37 -19.07 -17.50
C ILE A 145 17.56 -20.32 -17.14
N GLN A 146 17.86 -20.96 -16.00
CA GLN A 146 17.17 -22.18 -15.59
C GLN A 146 15.67 -21.95 -15.32
N SER A 147 15.33 -20.85 -14.68
CA SER A 147 13.93 -20.48 -14.42
C SER A 147 13.21 -20.14 -15.74
N ILE A 148 13.86 -19.42 -16.65
CA ILE A 148 13.32 -19.08 -17.97
C ILE A 148 12.97 -20.35 -18.74
N SER A 149 13.92 -21.30 -18.87
CA SER A 149 13.70 -22.58 -19.55
C SER A 149 12.55 -23.37 -18.95
N LYS A 150 12.51 -23.47 -17.61
CA LYS A 150 11.42 -24.16 -16.88
C LYS A 150 10.06 -23.52 -17.12
N ILE A 151 10.00 -22.18 -17.11
CA ILE A 151 8.75 -21.45 -17.41
C ILE A 151 8.32 -21.70 -18.84
N GLN A 152 9.25 -21.58 -19.83
CA GLN A 152 8.94 -21.80 -21.23
C GLN A 152 8.32 -23.18 -21.47
N HIS A 153 8.87 -24.23 -20.87
CA HIS A 153 8.32 -25.56 -20.95
C HIS A 153 6.89 -25.66 -20.39
N LEU A 154 6.62 -25.06 -19.24
CA LEU A 154 5.31 -25.13 -18.56
C LEU A 154 4.21 -24.28 -19.21
N ILE A 155 4.58 -23.22 -19.95
CA ILE A 155 3.63 -22.35 -20.65
C ILE A 155 3.48 -22.65 -22.13
N LYS A 156 4.23 -23.61 -22.67
CA LYS A 156 4.11 -24.07 -24.04
C LYS A 156 2.62 -24.31 -24.39
N ASN A 157 2.14 -23.73 -25.46
CA ASN A 157 0.75 -23.79 -25.90
C ASN A 157 -0.29 -23.07 -24.97
N LYS A 158 0.13 -22.16 -24.10
CA LYS A 158 -0.77 -21.38 -23.24
C LYS A 158 -0.73 -19.90 -23.63
N SER A 159 -1.68 -19.45 -24.43
CA SER A 159 -1.79 -18.07 -24.95
C SER A 159 -1.89 -16.99 -23.87
N LEU A 160 -2.32 -17.38 -22.67
CA LEU A 160 -2.46 -16.46 -21.51
C LEU A 160 -1.11 -15.86 -21.06
N PHE A 161 -0.01 -16.62 -21.16
CA PHE A 161 1.29 -16.26 -20.57
C PHE A 161 2.31 -15.86 -21.62
N LYS A 162 3.04 -14.77 -21.34
CA LYS A 162 4.21 -14.34 -22.12
C LYS A 162 5.38 -14.08 -21.19
N ILE A 163 6.58 -14.58 -21.55
CA ILE A 163 7.82 -14.29 -20.82
C ILE A 163 8.42 -13.01 -21.38
N CYS A 164 8.84 -12.13 -20.49
CA CYS A 164 9.55 -10.90 -20.83
C CYS A 164 10.89 -10.91 -20.09
N ILE A 165 11.96 -11.01 -20.86
CA ILE A 165 13.33 -11.02 -20.34
C ILE A 165 13.76 -9.57 -20.10
N ILE A 166 14.20 -9.26 -18.89
CA ILE A 166 14.62 -7.92 -18.46
C ILE A 166 16.13 -7.91 -18.24
N LYS A 167 16.80 -6.93 -18.82
CA LYS A 167 18.24 -6.72 -18.58
C LYS A 167 18.52 -6.45 -17.11
N LYS A 168 19.62 -6.99 -16.60
CA LYS A 168 20.05 -6.78 -15.22
C LYS A 168 20.53 -5.34 -15.02
N LYS A 169 19.65 -4.47 -14.58
CA LYS A 169 19.93 -3.05 -14.30
C LYS A 169 19.24 -2.65 -12.99
N TYR A 170 19.97 -1.96 -12.13
CA TYR A 170 19.39 -1.41 -10.91
C TYR A 170 18.66 -0.08 -11.18
N PRO A 171 17.43 0.13 -10.69
CA PRO A 171 16.48 -0.76 -10.00
C PRO A 171 15.38 -1.29 -10.96
N ALA A 172 15.66 -2.28 -11.81
CA ALA A 172 14.73 -2.78 -12.83
C ALA A 172 13.39 -3.30 -12.26
N GLY A 173 13.37 -3.84 -11.04
CA GLY A 173 12.17 -4.38 -10.40
C GLY A 173 11.21 -3.32 -9.81
N SER A 174 11.54 -2.03 -9.85
CA SER A 174 10.60 -0.96 -9.47
C SER A 174 9.42 -0.91 -10.42
N SER A 175 8.19 -0.79 -9.90
CA SER A 175 6.96 -0.88 -10.70
C SER A 175 6.91 0.11 -11.87
N LYS A 176 7.30 1.37 -11.68
CA LYS A 176 7.32 2.39 -12.74
C LYS A 176 8.38 2.07 -13.81
N VAL A 177 9.57 1.66 -13.38
CA VAL A 177 10.67 1.31 -14.28
C VAL A 177 10.34 0.04 -15.06
N LEU A 178 9.77 -0.96 -14.39
CA LEU A 178 9.38 -2.23 -15.00
C LEU A 178 8.32 -2.03 -16.10
N VAL A 179 7.28 -1.23 -15.85
CA VAL A 179 6.27 -0.92 -16.87
C VAL A 179 6.89 -0.25 -18.08
N LYS A 180 7.74 0.75 -17.87
CA LYS A 180 8.46 1.43 -18.98
C LYS A 180 9.31 0.45 -19.77
N SER A 181 10.04 -0.43 -19.10
CA SER A 181 10.90 -1.44 -19.76
C SER A 181 10.10 -2.47 -20.57
N LEU A 182 8.91 -2.87 -20.09
CA LEU A 182 8.07 -3.88 -20.74
C LEU A 182 7.22 -3.33 -21.88
N THR A 183 6.77 -2.07 -21.77
CA THR A 183 5.71 -1.54 -22.63
C THR A 183 6.11 -0.26 -23.37
N GLY A 184 7.26 0.32 -23.07
CA GLY A 184 7.67 1.64 -23.55
C GLY A 184 6.87 2.82 -22.93
N LYS A 185 5.78 2.55 -22.20
CA LYS A 185 4.91 3.57 -21.64
C LYS A 185 5.39 4.01 -20.26
N GLU A 186 5.39 5.30 -20.00
CA GLU A 186 5.65 5.84 -18.66
C GLU A 186 4.36 5.93 -17.86
N VAL A 187 4.45 5.63 -16.55
CA VAL A 187 3.36 5.86 -15.63
C VAL A 187 3.28 7.37 -15.34
N PRO A 188 2.17 8.04 -15.67
CA PRO A 188 2.04 9.47 -15.49
C PRO A 188 2.28 9.91 -14.04
N HIS A 189 2.67 11.18 -13.87
CA HIS A 189 2.90 11.77 -12.55
C HIS A 189 1.66 11.64 -11.65
N GLY A 190 1.88 11.21 -10.41
CA GLY A 190 0.81 11.01 -9.42
C GLY A 190 -0.12 9.82 -9.70
N LYS A 191 0.13 9.04 -10.77
CA LYS A 191 -0.65 7.85 -11.13
C LYS A 191 0.06 6.56 -10.77
N HIS A 192 -0.69 5.47 -10.78
CA HIS A 192 -0.21 4.11 -10.58
C HIS A 192 -0.26 3.31 -11.89
N SER A 193 0.45 2.19 -11.95
CA SER A 193 0.44 1.29 -13.12
C SER A 193 -0.98 0.81 -13.49
N ILE A 194 -1.87 0.70 -12.52
CA ILE A 194 -3.26 0.31 -12.74
C ILE A 194 -4.02 1.35 -13.58
N ASP A 195 -3.72 2.64 -13.41
CA ASP A 195 -4.38 3.73 -14.14
C ASP A 195 -4.07 3.71 -15.65
N ILE A 196 -3.00 3.01 -16.04
CA ILE A 196 -2.62 2.76 -17.44
C ILE A 196 -2.82 1.29 -17.84
N GLY A 197 -3.64 0.54 -17.09
CA GLY A 197 -4.09 -0.80 -17.44
C GLY A 197 -3.21 -1.96 -16.99
N TYR A 198 -2.17 -1.74 -16.16
CA TYR A 198 -1.25 -2.79 -15.73
C TYR A 198 -1.36 -3.09 -14.23
N LEU A 199 -1.79 -4.31 -13.90
CA LEU A 199 -1.77 -4.85 -12.54
C LEU A 199 -0.45 -5.55 -12.28
N ILE A 200 0.37 -5.08 -11.35
CA ILE A 200 1.67 -5.67 -11.05
C ILE A 200 1.61 -6.39 -9.72
N PHE A 201 2.05 -7.64 -9.67
CA PHE A 201 2.27 -8.39 -8.44
C PHE A 201 3.65 -9.01 -8.40
N ASN A 202 4.30 -8.95 -7.24
CA ASN A 202 5.52 -9.71 -6.96
C ASN A 202 5.21 -11.21 -6.91
N VAL A 203 6.16 -12.05 -7.31
CA VAL A 203 6.00 -13.53 -7.35
C VAL A 203 5.61 -14.13 -6.00
N ALA A 204 6.20 -13.67 -4.90
CA ALA A 204 5.87 -14.17 -3.56
C ALA A 204 4.43 -13.82 -3.15
N THR A 205 3.90 -12.67 -3.61
CA THR A 205 2.51 -12.31 -3.39
C THR A 205 1.57 -13.24 -4.15
N ILE A 206 1.86 -13.55 -5.42
CA ILE A 206 1.05 -14.45 -6.24
C ILE A 206 1.06 -15.86 -5.64
N PHE A 207 2.22 -16.34 -5.22
CA PHE A 207 2.36 -17.62 -4.54
C PHE A 207 1.52 -17.67 -3.24
N SER A 208 1.54 -16.59 -2.45
CA SER A 208 0.75 -16.49 -1.22
C SER A 208 -0.76 -16.45 -1.50
N ILE A 209 -1.20 -15.80 -2.59
CA ILE A 209 -2.61 -15.84 -3.03
C ILE A 209 -3.04 -17.26 -3.37
N LYS A 210 -2.19 -18.03 -4.08
CA LYS A 210 -2.48 -19.44 -4.36
C LYS A 210 -2.57 -20.25 -3.08
N ARG A 211 -1.64 -20.09 -2.15
CA ARG A 211 -1.67 -20.80 -0.87
C ARG A 211 -2.92 -20.44 -0.05
N ALA A 212 -3.32 -19.19 -0.03
CA ALA A 212 -4.51 -18.73 0.67
C ALA A 212 -5.79 -19.38 0.15
N ILE A 213 -5.94 -19.50 -1.17
CA ILE A 213 -7.16 -20.02 -1.79
C ILE A 213 -7.12 -21.55 -1.88
N ILE A 214 -6.09 -22.11 -2.53
CA ILE A 214 -6.03 -23.53 -2.84
C ILE A 214 -5.70 -24.37 -1.61
N ASN A 215 -4.82 -23.88 -0.74
CA ASN A 215 -4.40 -24.63 0.45
C ASN A 215 -5.10 -24.16 1.74
N GLY A 216 -5.84 -23.04 1.70
CA GLY A 216 -6.45 -22.42 2.89
C GLY A 216 -5.42 -21.84 3.87
N LYS A 217 -4.13 -21.76 3.49
CA LYS A 217 -3.04 -21.32 4.38
C LYS A 217 -2.91 -19.80 4.39
N PRO A 218 -3.03 -19.13 5.55
CA PRO A 218 -2.78 -17.70 5.67
C PRO A 218 -1.30 -17.37 5.49
N LEU A 219 -0.99 -16.06 5.33
CA LEU A 219 0.37 -15.58 5.22
C LEU A 219 1.05 -15.57 6.59
N THR A 220 1.73 -16.63 6.94
CA THR A 220 2.46 -16.83 8.20
C THR A 220 3.97 -16.96 8.02
N GLU A 221 4.43 -17.18 6.79
CA GLU A 221 5.85 -17.38 6.46
C GLU A 221 6.18 -16.81 5.09
N ARG A 222 7.45 -16.55 4.86
CA ARG A 222 7.96 -16.11 3.56
C ARG A 222 9.41 -16.55 3.36
N VAL A 223 9.88 -16.52 2.10
CA VAL A 223 11.30 -16.67 1.80
C VAL A 223 12.03 -15.37 2.10
N VAL A 224 13.17 -15.47 2.79
CA VAL A 224 14.06 -14.38 3.14
C VAL A 224 15.47 -14.74 2.70
N THR A 225 16.13 -13.84 1.98
CA THR A 225 17.55 -13.98 1.64
C THR A 225 18.40 -13.47 2.78
N LEU A 226 19.28 -14.30 3.29
CA LEU A 226 20.38 -13.90 4.18
C LEU A 226 21.62 -13.66 3.32
N MET A 227 22.25 -12.52 3.47
CA MET A 227 23.45 -12.16 2.70
C MET A 227 24.45 -11.38 3.55
N SER A 228 25.72 -11.44 3.18
CA SER A 228 26.84 -10.84 3.88
C SER A 228 27.80 -10.17 2.88
N ASP A 229 28.46 -9.09 3.31
CA ASP A 229 29.47 -8.39 2.52
C ASP A 229 30.72 -9.27 2.21
N LYS A 230 30.97 -10.28 3.04
CA LYS A 230 32.09 -11.23 2.86
C LYS A 230 31.68 -12.57 2.23
N ASN A 231 30.45 -12.70 1.75
CA ASN A 231 29.88 -13.94 1.18
C ASN A 231 30.03 -15.19 2.06
N LEU A 232 30.31 -15.02 3.35
CA LEU A 232 30.56 -16.12 4.29
C LEU A 232 29.33 -17.00 4.53
N LEU A 233 28.13 -16.41 4.38
CA LEU A 233 26.86 -17.10 4.54
C LEU A 233 25.81 -16.36 3.71
N SER A 234 25.45 -16.92 2.57
CA SER A 234 24.32 -16.44 1.77
C SER A 234 23.39 -17.60 1.47
N GLY A 235 22.09 -17.34 1.55
CA GLY A 235 21.08 -18.39 1.28
C GLY A 235 19.68 -17.87 1.40
N ASN A 236 18.74 -18.69 0.91
CA ASN A 236 17.31 -18.41 0.98
C ASN A 236 16.66 -19.34 2.00
N PHE A 237 15.92 -18.77 2.93
CA PHE A 237 15.31 -19.50 4.03
C PHE A 237 13.81 -19.25 4.09
N TRP A 238 13.03 -20.28 4.33
CA TRP A 238 11.66 -20.11 4.78
C TRP A 238 11.66 -19.65 6.23
N VAL A 239 11.08 -18.49 6.47
CA VAL A 239 11.08 -17.87 7.82
C VAL A 239 9.65 -17.50 8.19
N ARG A 240 9.26 -17.83 9.41
CA ARG A 240 7.96 -17.44 9.98
C ARG A 240 7.94 -15.94 10.26
N ILE A 241 6.85 -15.29 9.92
CA ILE A 241 6.65 -13.86 10.21
C ILE A 241 6.55 -13.71 11.73
N GLY A 242 7.33 -12.78 12.29
CA GLY A 242 7.44 -12.61 13.75
C GLY A 242 8.73 -13.18 14.35
N THR A 243 9.47 -14.02 13.61
CA THR A 243 10.76 -14.55 14.08
C THR A 243 11.72 -13.41 14.44
N PRO A 244 12.28 -13.38 15.65
CA PRO A 244 13.30 -12.39 16.03
C PRO A 244 14.55 -12.54 15.15
N ILE A 245 15.09 -11.42 14.69
CA ILE A 245 16.28 -11.43 13.82
C ILE A 245 17.47 -12.04 14.56
N LYS A 246 17.60 -11.77 15.86
CA LYS A 246 18.65 -12.40 16.70
C LYS A 246 18.60 -13.92 16.58
N TYR A 247 17.41 -14.52 16.77
CA TYR A 247 17.23 -15.96 16.64
C TYR A 247 17.56 -16.46 15.23
N PHE A 248 17.07 -15.78 14.19
CA PHE A 248 17.36 -16.15 12.80
C PHE A 248 18.87 -16.15 12.50
N LEU A 249 19.63 -15.18 13.01
CA LEU A 249 21.06 -15.12 12.81
C LEU A 249 21.80 -16.23 13.57
N THR A 250 21.44 -16.47 14.84
CA THR A 250 22.07 -17.51 15.66
C THR A 250 21.78 -18.92 15.16
N SER A 251 20.55 -19.21 14.69
CA SER A 251 20.18 -20.50 14.10
C SER A 251 20.96 -20.79 12.81
N ASN A 252 21.38 -19.76 12.08
CA ASN A 252 22.27 -19.86 10.93
C ASN A 252 23.77 -19.79 11.28
N LYS A 253 24.13 -20.08 12.52
CA LYS A 253 25.53 -20.15 13.03
C LYS A 253 26.33 -18.84 12.91
N LEU A 254 25.67 -17.71 12.79
CA LEU A 254 26.33 -16.38 12.76
C LEU A 254 26.61 -15.90 14.18
N LYS A 255 27.90 -15.82 14.53
CA LYS A 255 28.33 -15.28 15.80
C LYS A 255 28.19 -13.75 15.80
N GLN A 256 27.48 -13.22 16.77
CA GLN A 256 27.15 -11.80 16.89
C GLN A 256 28.45 -10.92 17.05
N SER A 257 29.57 -11.50 17.53
CA SER A 257 30.86 -10.83 17.67
C SER A 257 31.45 -10.37 16.32
N PHE A 258 31.13 -11.01 15.22
CA PHE A 258 31.62 -10.68 13.88
C PHE A 258 30.77 -9.66 13.15
N ILE A 259 29.57 -9.37 13.67
CA ILE A 259 28.57 -8.51 13.00
C ILE A 259 28.83 -7.06 13.43
N GLU A 260 29.03 -6.15 12.47
CA GLU A 260 29.06 -4.71 12.68
C GLU A 260 27.67 -4.10 12.62
N SER A 261 26.95 -4.39 11.53
CA SER A 261 25.63 -3.83 11.31
C SER A 261 24.72 -4.82 10.58
N VAL A 262 23.42 -4.75 10.88
CA VAL A 262 22.38 -5.53 10.24
C VAL A 262 21.41 -4.59 9.56
N TYR A 263 21.08 -4.89 8.32
CA TYR A 263 20.12 -4.13 7.49
C TYR A 263 18.95 -5.02 7.09
N LEU A 264 17.73 -4.49 7.21
CA LEU A 264 16.54 -5.11 6.64
C LEU A 264 16.38 -4.62 5.21
N GLY A 265 16.53 -5.53 4.24
CA GLY A 265 16.60 -5.23 2.82
C GLY A 265 18.01 -5.45 2.27
N GLY A 266 18.24 -5.00 1.03
CA GLY A 266 19.50 -5.13 0.34
C GLY A 266 20.54 -4.02 0.68
N PRO A 267 21.71 -4.06 0.04
CA PRO A 267 22.82 -3.14 0.35
C PRO A 267 22.54 -1.69 -0.08
N PHE A 268 21.56 -1.43 -0.95
CA PHE A 268 21.22 -0.07 -1.41
C PHE A 268 20.05 0.53 -0.62
N MET A 269 18.89 -0.15 -0.64
CA MET A 269 17.67 0.35 -0.02
C MET A 269 17.48 -0.12 1.43
N GLY A 270 18.29 -1.06 1.90
CA GLY A 270 18.19 -1.63 3.24
C GLY A 270 18.24 -0.57 4.35
N LYS A 271 17.48 -0.83 5.41
CA LYS A 271 17.41 0.03 6.59
C LYS A 271 18.21 -0.62 7.72
N LYS A 272 19.23 0.09 8.24
CA LYS A 272 20.00 -0.33 9.42
C LYS A 272 19.08 -0.48 10.62
N ILE A 273 19.26 -1.56 11.37
CA ILE A 273 18.59 -1.80 12.64
C ILE A 273 19.59 -1.79 13.78
N ASN A 274 19.20 -1.18 14.90
CA ASN A 274 20.05 -1.11 16.09
C ASN A 274 19.70 -2.20 17.12
N ASN A 275 18.47 -2.75 17.03
CA ASN A 275 17.99 -3.77 17.95
C ASN A 275 17.67 -5.06 17.20
N LEU A 276 18.42 -6.13 17.49
CA LEU A 276 18.25 -7.45 16.88
C LEU A 276 17.00 -8.19 17.36
N ASN A 277 16.33 -7.71 18.40
CA ASN A 277 15.02 -8.24 18.83
C ASN A 277 13.87 -7.80 17.94
N HIS A 278 14.12 -6.99 16.88
CA HIS A 278 13.12 -6.77 15.83
C HIS A 278 12.72 -8.08 15.16
N SER A 279 11.44 -8.18 14.84
CA SER A 279 10.90 -9.37 14.17
C SER A 279 10.99 -9.24 12.65
N ILE A 280 11.10 -10.38 11.98
CA ILE A 280 10.91 -10.48 10.52
C ILE A 280 9.45 -10.16 10.20
N LEU A 281 9.25 -9.16 9.35
CA LEU A 281 7.94 -8.67 8.95
C LEU A 281 7.52 -9.23 7.58
N LYS A 282 6.23 -9.07 7.22
CA LYS A 282 5.73 -9.42 5.88
C LYS A 282 6.53 -8.77 4.73
N LYS A 283 7.10 -7.58 4.92
CA LYS A 283 7.92 -6.87 3.93
C LYS A 283 9.40 -7.28 3.88
N THR A 284 9.89 -8.01 4.88
CA THR A 284 11.32 -8.34 5.00
C THR A 284 11.66 -9.46 4.04
N ASN A 285 12.16 -9.14 2.84
CA ASN A 285 12.58 -10.11 1.82
C ASN A 285 14.05 -10.51 1.95
N SER A 286 14.83 -9.74 2.68
CA SER A 286 16.26 -9.99 2.85
C SER A 286 16.81 -9.37 4.12
N ILE A 287 17.91 -9.92 4.60
CA ILE A 287 18.71 -9.42 5.70
C ILE A 287 20.16 -9.35 5.20
N PHE A 288 20.73 -8.13 5.22
CA PHE A 288 22.10 -7.88 4.81
C PHE A 288 22.95 -7.58 6.05
N ILE A 289 24.09 -8.24 6.16
CA ILE A 289 25.01 -8.14 7.29
C ILE A 289 26.32 -7.58 6.81
N THR A 290 26.84 -6.61 7.55
CA THR A 290 28.22 -6.14 7.38
C THR A 290 29.09 -6.62 8.53
N HIS A 291 30.33 -7.02 8.19
CA HIS A 291 31.32 -7.45 9.17
C HIS A 291 32.15 -6.26 9.61
N LYS A 292 32.72 -6.37 10.82
CA LYS A 292 33.61 -5.36 11.34
C LYS A 292 34.82 -5.18 10.40
N LYS A 293 34.99 -3.96 9.91
CA LYS A 293 36.24 -3.54 9.23
C LYS A 293 37.18 -2.93 10.24
N GLU A 294 38.45 -3.15 10.05
CA GLU A 294 39.48 -2.71 10.99
C GLU A 294 39.60 -1.18 11.18
N LYS A 295 39.07 -0.38 10.25
CA LYS A 295 38.87 1.08 10.41
C LYS A 295 37.74 1.55 9.52
N ASN A 296 36.72 2.17 10.09
CA ASN A 296 35.74 2.96 9.35
C ASN A 296 35.89 4.43 9.71
N GLU A 297 36.47 5.21 8.80
CA GLU A 297 36.31 6.66 8.84
C GLU A 297 34.86 6.98 8.52
N SER A 298 34.20 7.72 9.39
CA SER A 298 32.87 8.22 9.15
C SER A 298 32.95 9.27 8.01
N ILE A 299 32.54 8.89 6.80
CA ILE A 299 32.51 9.80 5.65
C ILE A 299 31.42 10.83 5.91
N SER A 300 31.81 12.09 6.16
CA SER A 300 30.87 13.20 6.34
C SER A 300 30.35 13.74 5.00
N GLU A 301 29.12 14.29 5.01
CA GLU A 301 28.54 15.03 3.88
C GLU A 301 29.41 16.23 3.53
N LYS A 302 29.81 16.36 2.26
CA LYS A 302 30.56 17.52 1.72
C LYS A 302 29.63 18.37 0.84
N THR A 303 30.10 19.57 0.53
CA THR A 303 29.38 20.50 -0.36
C THR A 303 29.20 19.92 -1.75
N CYS A 304 28.03 20.12 -2.36
CA CYS A 304 27.74 19.68 -3.73
C CYS A 304 28.62 20.40 -4.76
N ILE A 305 29.38 19.62 -5.54
CA ILE A 305 30.28 20.16 -6.62
C ILE A 305 29.55 20.28 -7.98
N ARG A 306 28.24 20.05 -8.04
CA ARG A 306 27.40 20.13 -9.26
C ARG A 306 27.83 19.26 -10.43
N CYS A 307 28.43 18.09 -10.18
CA CYS A 307 28.94 17.16 -11.20
C CYS A 307 27.84 16.52 -12.10
N GLY A 308 26.57 16.54 -11.69
CA GLY A 308 25.45 16.00 -12.48
C GLY A 308 25.25 14.49 -12.43
N TYR A 309 26.17 13.68 -11.87
CA TYR A 309 26.09 12.24 -11.84
C TYR A 309 24.79 11.70 -11.24
N CYS A 310 24.25 12.35 -10.22
CA CYS A 310 22.98 11.95 -9.59
C CYS A 310 21.78 12.07 -10.55
N SER A 311 21.79 13.03 -11.47
CA SER A 311 20.77 13.17 -12.50
C SER A 311 20.89 12.10 -13.57
N TYR A 312 22.11 11.81 -14.01
CA TYR A 312 22.38 10.79 -15.04
C TYR A 312 21.91 9.39 -14.64
N VAL A 313 22.10 9.00 -13.37
CA VAL A 313 21.71 7.66 -12.89
C VAL A 313 20.26 7.57 -12.43
N CYS A 314 19.50 8.66 -12.42
CA CYS A 314 18.13 8.64 -11.93
C CYS A 314 17.19 7.85 -12.84
N PRO A 315 16.61 6.71 -12.39
CA PRO A 315 15.79 5.85 -13.25
C PRO A 315 14.42 6.44 -13.60
N VAL A 316 14.02 7.52 -12.91
CA VAL A 316 12.76 8.24 -13.13
C VAL A 316 13.00 9.69 -13.62
N ASN A 317 14.18 9.96 -14.16
CA ASN A 317 14.56 11.22 -14.79
C ASN A 317 14.33 12.48 -13.92
N LEU A 318 14.56 12.37 -12.60
CA LEU A 318 14.55 13.54 -11.72
C LEU A 318 15.89 14.29 -11.78
N LEU A 319 15.89 15.49 -11.24
CA LEU A 319 17.08 16.33 -11.04
C LEU A 319 17.44 16.35 -9.53
N PRO A 320 18.14 15.33 -8.97
CA PRO A 320 18.35 15.20 -7.54
C PRO A 320 19.11 16.38 -6.94
N GLN A 321 20.11 16.95 -7.64
CA GLN A 321 20.85 18.11 -7.19
C GLN A 321 19.93 19.35 -7.06
N GLN A 322 18.99 19.55 -7.99
CA GLN A 322 18.06 20.68 -7.95
C GLN A 322 17.06 20.51 -6.80
N LEU A 323 16.52 19.30 -6.64
CA LEU A 323 15.65 18.96 -5.50
C LEU A 323 16.35 19.20 -4.17
N TYR A 324 17.63 18.79 -4.05
CA TYR A 324 18.43 19.01 -2.83
C TYR A 324 18.51 20.51 -2.47
N TRP A 325 18.76 21.38 -3.44
CA TRP A 325 18.82 22.81 -3.21
C TRP A 325 17.47 23.41 -2.78
N TYR A 326 16.38 23.02 -3.42
CA TYR A 326 15.04 23.46 -3.00
C TYR A 326 14.70 22.99 -1.58
N ILE A 327 15.08 21.78 -1.21
CA ILE A 327 14.83 21.25 0.14
C ILE A 327 15.65 22.01 1.17
N LYS A 328 16.95 22.26 0.92
CA LYS A 328 17.80 23.05 1.83
C LYS A 328 17.21 24.45 2.05
N ASN A 329 16.64 25.04 1.02
CA ASN A 329 16.00 26.36 1.10
C ASN A 329 14.52 26.32 1.54
N LYS A 330 14.02 25.15 2.00
CA LYS A 330 12.62 24.93 2.44
C LYS A 330 11.57 25.38 1.42
N ASN A 331 11.90 25.34 0.13
CA ASN A 331 10.99 25.71 -0.96
C ASN A 331 10.12 24.52 -1.39
N HIS A 332 9.10 24.20 -0.58
CA HIS A 332 8.20 23.08 -0.79
C HIS A 332 7.37 23.17 -2.08
N VAL A 333 7.12 24.37 -2.57
CA VAL A 333 6.39 24.59 -3.83
C VAL A 333 7.22 24.10 -5.01
N GLN A 334 8.51 24.46 -5.05
CA GLN A 334 9.40 24.05 -6.13
C GLN A 334 9.74 22.57 -6.05
N THR A 335 9.93 22.01 -4.86
CA THR A 335 10.15 20.56 -4.71
C THR A 335 8.99 19.74 -5.28
N LYS A 336 7.74 20.20 -5.07
CA LYS A 336 6.54 19.56 -5.65
C LYS A 336 6.50 19.74 -7.16
N LYS A 337 6.81 20.94 -7.70
CA LYS A 337 6.85 21.21 -9.15
C LYS A 337 7.91 20.35 -9.86
N HIS A 338 9.04 20.08 -9.19
CA HIS A 338 10.11 19.20 -9.69
C HIS A 338 9.91 17.73 -9.34
N TYR A 339 8.68 17.33 -9.01
CA TYR A 339 8.23 15.96 -8.90
C TYR A 339 8.96 15.09 -7.85
N VAL A 340 9.35 15.68 -6.70
CA VAL A 340 10.01 14.92 -5.62
C VAL A 340 9.19 13.69 -5.18
N LEU A 341 7.85 13.73 -5.32
CA LEU A 341 6.95 12.62 -4.99
C LEU A 341 7.14 11.40 -5.90
N ASP A 342 7.69 11.57 -7.11
CA ASP A 342 7.97 10.47 -8.03
C ASP A 342 9.30 9.75 -7.75
N CYS A 343 10.12 10.27 -6.85
CA CYS A 343 11.31 9.59 -6.40
C CYS A 343 10.96 8.21 -5.83
N ILE A 344 11.59 7.16 -6.36
CA ILE A 344 11.36 5.76 -5.92
C ILE A 344 12.30 5.34 -4.79
N GLU A 345 13.07 6.27 -4.22
CA GLU A 345 13.95 6.07 -3.04
C GLU A 345 15.03 4.99 -3.23
N CYS A 346 15.43 4.76 -4.47
CA CYS A 346 16.38 3.71 -4.83
C CYS A 346 17.83 3.97 -4.42
N LYS A 347 18.17 5.17 -3.93
CA LYS A 347 19.52 5.59 -3.54
C LYS A 347 20.60 5.52 -4.65
N ALA A 348 20.24 5.30 -5.91
CA ALA A 348 21.24 5.32 -6.99
C ALA A 348 22.02 6.64 -7.04
N CYS A 349 21.33 7.77 -6.83
CA CYS A 349 21.95 9.10 -6.79
C CYS A 349 22.91 9.31 -5.62
N GLU A 350 22.69 8.65 -4.46
CA GLU A 350 23.59 8.69 -3.31
C GLU A 350 24.88 7.91 -3.58
N LYS A 351 24.78 6.77 -4.27
CA LYS A 351 25.90 5.88 -4.55
C LYS A 351 26.94 6.50 -5.50
N VAL A 352 26.50 7.37 -6.39
CA VAL A 352 27.39 8.05 -7.35
C VAL A 352 27.80 9.45 -6.90
N CYS A 353 27.36 9.89 -5.73
CA CYS A 353 27.66 11.23 -5.24
C CYS A 353 29.07 11.32 -4.66
N PRO A 354 30.01 12.05 -5.29
CA PRO A 354 31.38 12.19 -4.78
C PRO A 354 31.44 13.02 -3.47
N SER A 355 30.39 13.81 -3.20
CA SER A 355 30.24 14.60 -1.99
C SER A 355 29.51 13.84 -0.86
N TYR A 356 29.19 12.57 -1.03
CA TYR A 356 28.51 11.72 -0.04
C TYR A 356 27.22 12.30 0.55
N ILE A 357 26.49 13.09 -0.25
CA ILE A 357 25.24 13.72 0.18
C ILE A 357 24.14 12.64 0.28
N PRO A 358 23.46 12.50 1.44
CA PRO A 358 22.37 11.53 1.61
C PRO A 358 21.07 12.05 0.99
N LEU A 359 21.05 12.20 -0.34
CA LEU A 359 19.98 12.83 -1.12
C LEU A 359 18.59 12.25 -0.82
N VAL A 360 18.49 10.93 -0.74
CA VAL A 360 17.22 10.25 -0.52
C VAL A 360 16.68 10.49 0.90
N LYS A 361 17.57 10.66 1.90
CA LYS A 361 17.15 11.06 3.25
C LYS A 361 16.42 12.40 3.22
N TYR A 362 16.96 13.39 2.50
CA TYR A 362 16.29 14.68 2.29
C TYR A 362 14.96 14.54 1.57
N PHE A 363 14.91 13.70 0.51
CA PHE A 363 13.68 13.49 -0.25
C PHE A 363 12.58 12.82 0.57
N ILE A 364 12.93 11.86 1.43
CA ILE A 364 11.97 11.20 2.34
C ILE A 364 11.40 12.21 3.35
N GLN A 365 12.26 13.06 3.92
CA GLN A 365 11.82 14.12 4.83
C GLN A 365 10.86 15.09 4.14
N GLU A 366 11.22 15.55 2.93
CA GLU A 366 10.39 16.45 2.15
C GLU A 366 9.03 15.83 1.76
N LYS A 367 9.02 14.56 1.34
CA LYS A 367 7.76 13.85 1.06
C LYS A 367 6.84 13.81 2.27
N ASN A 368 7.39 13.61 3.47
CA ASN A 368 6.60 13.61 4.70
C ASN A 368 6.02 15.01 5.00
N ILE A 369 6.80 16.07 4.79
CA ILE A 369 6.34 17.45 4.94
C ILE A 369 5.20 17.74 3.96
N LEU A 370 5.40 17.43 2.68
CA LEU A 370 4.38 17.64 1.63
C LEU A 370 3.10 16.85 1.91
N LYS A 371 3.22 15.64 2.44
CA LYS A 371 2.08 14.83 2.87
C LYS A 371 1.30 15.51 3.99
N ASN A 372 1.99 16.04 5.00
CA ASN A 372 1.35 16.76 6.12
C ASN A 372 0.66 18.03 5.63
N ILE A 373 1.32 18.84 4.79
CA ILE A 373 0.72 20.02 4.16
C ILE A 373 -0.56 19.66 3.40
N THR A 374 -0.52 18.55 2.65
CA THR A 374 -1.70 18.08 1.90
C THR A 374 -2.84 17.67 2.83
N LEU A 375 -2.54 16.96 3.90
CA LEU A 375 -3.52 16.53 4.91
C LEU A 375 -4.16 17.76 5.61
N GLU A 376 -3.37 18.75 5.98
CA GLU A 376 -3.86 19.99 6.59
C GLU A 376 -4.75 20.78 5.65
N ASN A 377 -4.33 20.92 4.38
CA ASN A 377 -5.13 21.60 3.35
C ASN A 377 -6.47 20.88 3.11
N ASN A 378 -6.47 19.55 3.11
CA ASN A 378 -7.71 18.76 2.99
C ASN A 378 -8.61 18.96 4.21
N ARG A 379 -8.04 18.98 5.44
CA ARG A 379 -8.79 19.29 6.67
C ARG A 379 -9.42 20.67 6.61
N LYS A 380 -8.66 21.68 6.19
CA LYS A 380 -9.16 23.07 6.02
C LYS A 380 -10.31 23.14 5.01
N LYS A 381 -10.17 22.46 3.84
CA LYS A 381 -11.23 22.37 2.84
C LYS A 381 -12.50 21.70 3.39
N MET A 382 -12.37 20.57 4.08
CA MET A 382 -13.51 19.87 4.67
C MET A 382 -14.19 20.69 5.77
N SER A 383 -13.44 21.41 6.59
CA SER A 383 -13.99 22.35 7.59
C SER A 383 -14.77 23.48 6.95
N LEU A 384 -14.25 24.06 5.87
CA LEU A 384 -14.93 25.11 5.12
C LEU A 384 -16.25 24.61 4.49
N ILE A 385 -16.23 23.41 3.90
CA ILE A 385 -17.45 22.78 3.35
C ILE A 385 -18.49 22.59 4.44
N ARG A 386 -18.10 22.00 5.61
CA ARG A 386 -18.99 21.80 6.76
C ARG A 386 -19.57 23.13 7.25
N PHE A 387 -18.77 24.17 7.34
CA PHE A 387 -19.22 25.51 7.75
C PHE A 387 -20.29 26.05 6.79
N LYS A 388 -20.01 26.07 5.47
CA LYS A 388 -20.94 26.52 4.44
C LYS A 388 -22.26 25.72 4.45
N THR A 389 -22.18 24.39 4.58
CA THR A 389 -23.36 23.52 4.65
C THR A 389 -24.21 23.84 5.89
N ARG A 390 -23.57 24.09 7.05
CA ARG A 390 -24.27 24.52 8.27
C ARG A 390 -24.95 25.89 8.08
N GLU A 391 -24.26 26.84 7.50
CA GLU A 391 -24.78 28.19 7.23
C GLU A 391 -26.00 28.13 6.31
N GLN A 392 -25.94 27.35 5.23
CA GLN A 392 -27.09 27.13 4.33
C GLN A 392 -28.26 26.48 5.04
N ARG A 393 -28.01 25.47 5.90
CA ARG A 393 -29.07 24.83 6.68
C ARG A 393 -29.75 25.82 7.60
N LEU A 394 -29.00 26.60 8.36
CA LEU A 394 -29.54 27.61 9.26
C LEU A 394 -30.32 28.72 8.52
N PHE A 395 -29.86 29.12 7.34
CA PHE A 395 -30.57 30.05 6.51
C PHE A 395 -31.91 29.49 6.02
N ASN A 396 -31.92 28.24 5.56
CA ASN A 396 -33.16 27.59 5.14
C ASN A 396 -34.13 27.36 6.31
N GLU A 397 -33.64 26.98 7.48
CA GLU A 397 -34.45 26.85 8.69
C GLU A 397 -35.12 28.20 9.06
N LYS A 398 -34.38 29.30 9.05
CA LYS A 398 -34.94 30.65 9.30
C LYS A 398 -35.98 31.04 8.25
N ARG A 399 -35.74 30.74 6.99
CA ARG A 399 -36.73 31.00 5.92
C ARG A 399 -38.01 30.21 6.10
N MET A 400 -37.92 28.94 6.41
CA MET A 400 -39.08 28.08 6.67
C MET A 400 -39.90 28.57 7.91
N ILE A 401 -39.21 29.03 8.96
CA ILE A 401 -39.88 29.61 10.11
C ILE A 401 -40.62 30.88 9.72
N HIS A 402 -40.04 31.74 8.87
CA HIS A 402 -40.69 32.97 8.42
C HIS A 402 -41.92 32.65 7.54
N GLU A 403 -41.78 31.75 6.57
CA GLU A 403 -42.88 31.30 5.70
C GLU A 403 -44.04 30.66 6.52
N ASN A 404 -43.71 29.86 7.53
CA ASN A 404 -44.72 29.27 8.44
C ASN A 404 -45.42 30.34 9.31
N ASN A 405 -44.72 31.36 9.80
CA ASN A 405 -45.30 32.46 10.54
C ASN A 405 -46.22 33.31 9.65
N ASP A 406 -45.84 33.59 8.40
CA ASP A 406 -46.65 34.32 7.44
C ASP A 406 -47.92 33.54 7.07
N THR A 407 -47.82 32.24 6.85
CA THR A 407 -49.00 31.38 6.59
C THR A 407 -49.90 31.29 7.81
N PHE A 408 -49.38 31.30 9.04
CA PHE A 408 -50.17 31.35 10.26
C PHE A 408 -50.89 32.68 10.43
N LEU A 409 -50.23 33.79 10.14
CA LEU A 409 -50.81 35.14 10.17
C LEU A 409 -51.92 35.32 9.11
N MET A 410 -51.72 34.79 7.90
CA MET A 410 -52.74 34.76 6.83
C MET A 410 -54.00 33.99 7.26
N LYS A 411 -53.81 32.77 7.78
CA LYS A 411 -54.94 31.95 8.33
C LYS A 411 -55.66 32.63 9.49
N LYS A 412 -55.00 33.40 10.34
CA LYS A 412 -55.63 34.22 11.38
C LYS A 412 -56.46 35.38 10.81
N LYS A 413 -55.94 36.06 9.78
CA LYS A 413 -56.67 37.13 9.08
C LYS A 413 -57.92 36.58 8.41
N ASP A 414 -57.82 35.46 7.69
CA ASP A 414 -58.97 34.81 7.01
C ASP A 414 -60.05 34.36 8.01
N LYS A 415 -59.64 33.79 9.15
CA LYS A 415 -60.60 33.47 10.24
C LYS A 415 -61.28 34.69 10.80
N LYS A 416 -60.58 35.83 10.95
CA LYS A 416 -61.16 37.11 11.45
C LYS A 416 -62.13 37.70 10.42
N ILE A 417 -61.79 37.67 9.12
CA ILE A 417 -62.64 38.11 8.03
C ILE A 417 -63.93 37.26 7.98
N ASN A 418 -63.78 35.92 7.99
CA ASN A 418 -64.93 35.02 7.96
C ASN A 418 -65.90 35.18 9.18
N ASN A 419 -65.34 35.46 10.35
CA ASN A 419 -66.15 35.75 11.55
C ASN A 419 -66.91 37.09 11.43
N ILE A 420 -66.25 38.14 10.89
CA ILE A 420 -66.89 39.45 10.65
C ILE A 420 -68.02 39.27 9.60
N THR A 421 -67.74 38.57 8.50
CA THR A 421 -68.71 38.31 7.46
C THR A 421 -69.95 37.54 7.98
N LYS A 422 -69.72 36.50 8.82
CA LYS A 422 -70.81 35.77 9.48
C LYS A 422 -71.65 36.64 10.42
N THR A 423 -71.02 37.57 11.15
CA THR A 423 -71.69 38.48 12.06
C THR A 423 -72.54 39.51 11.32
N VAL A 424 -71.99 40.04 10.21
CA VAL A 424 -72.71 40.99 9.33
C VAL A 424 -73.88 40.31 8.67
N LEU A 425 -73.70 39.08 8.12
CA LEU A 425 -74.79 38.30 7.53
C LEU A 425 -75.92 37.98 8.52
N LYS A 426 -75.57 37.64 9.79
CA LYS A 426 -76.57 37.41 10.83
C LYS A 426 -77.39 38.70 11.14
N LYS A 427 -76.71 39.84 11.20
CA LYS A 427 -77.34 41.13 11.45
C LYS A 427 -78.27 41.56 10.31
N THR A 428 -77.84 41.41 9.04
CA THR A 428 -78.68 41.68 7.86
C THR A 428 -79.88 40.74 7.73
N LEU A 429 -79.74 39.47 8.15
CA LEU A 429 -80.87 38.53 8.19
C LEU A 429 -81.82 38.87 9.31
N GLN A 430 -81.39 39.29 10.49
CA GLN A 430 -82.24 39.79 11.58
C GLN A 430 -83.00 41.04 11.18
N ASP A 431 -82.33 42.02 10.57
CA ASP A 431 -82.98 43.26 10.08
C ASP A 431 -83.99 42.98 8.95
N ALA A 432 -83.77 41.98 8.10
CA ALA A 432 -84.73 41.58 7.09
C ALA A 432 -85.99 40.88 7.70
N ILE A 433 -85.79 40.06 8.75
CA ILE A 433 -86.87 39.37 9.43
C ILE A 433 -87.72 40.40 10.22
N GLU A 434 -87.14 41.40 10.90
CA GLU A 434 -87.86 42.49 11.53
C GLU A 434 -88.68 43.33 10.58
N ARG A 435 -88.13 43.64 9.37
CA ARG A 435 -88.85 44.35 8.31
C ARG A 435 -90.03 43.54 7.79
N MET A 436 -89.99 42.21 7.73
CA MET A 436 -91.10 41.37 7.34
C MET A 436 -92.16 41.29 8.39
N LYS A 437 -91.83 41.33 9.69
CA LYS A 437 -92.77 41.33 10.79
C LYS A 437 -93.51 42.68 11.00
N SER A 438 -92.91 43.78 10.54
CA SER A 438 -93.55 45.11 10.58
C SER A 438 -94.50 45.40 9.37
N LYS A 439 -94.63 44.47 8.42
CA LYS A 439 -95.54 44.58 7.28
C LYS A 439 -96.78 43.63 7.32
N GLN A 440 -96.96 42.92 8.47
CA GLN A 440 -98.15 42.23 8.85
C GLN A 440 -98.92 43.06 9.93
#